data_e21e1b8988a1d5d19063bc6f88d98da5
#
_entry.id   e21e1b8988a1d5d19063bc6f88d98da5
#
_cell.length_a   1.000
_cell.length_b   1.000
_cell.length_c   1.000
_cell.angle_alpha   90.00
_cell.angle_beta   90.00
_cell.angle_gamma   90.00
#
_symmetry.space_group_name_H-M   'P 1'
#
loop_
_entity.id
_entity.type
_entity.pdbx_description
1 polymer ?
#
loop_
_entity_poly.entity_id
_entity_poly.type
_entity_poly.pdbx_seq_one_letter_code
_entity_poly.pdbx_strand_id
1 'polypeptide(L)'
;MLPYPATFAVETPDDTSIVVRRDFGAAPARVWRAMTEPEHVRRWLGNPEFPLTTCEMDVREGGGYRWVFGSGDRSMGVSGSFDEVAVPTRLVSTEQFDDFPGPSVNTLLLAAVGDDRTAMTLTVVYPDRATRDGWVASGMTEGLGVGYDRLDAVLAEDYNS
;
A
#
# COMPACT_ATOMS: atom_id res chain seq x y z
N MET A 1 -2.24 20.37 -8.90
CA MET A 1 -3.67 20.04 -8.68
C MET A 1 -4.01 18.76 -9.44
N LEU A 2 -4.74 17.90 -8.83
CA LEU A 2 -5.21 16.68 -9.49
C LEU A 2 -6.29 17.01 -10.49
N PRO A 3 -6.34 16.33 -11.65
CA PRO A 3 -7.34 16.59 -12.69
C PRO A 3 -8.77 16.15 -12.31
N TYR A 4 -8.92 15.50 -11.16
CA TYR A 4 -10.21 15.02 -10.64
C TYR A 4 -10.14 15.02 -9.11
N PRO A 5 -11.28 15.06 -8.41
CA PRO A 5 -11.27 14.90 -6.96
C PRO A 5 -10.73 13.52 -6.58
N ALA A 6 -9.71 13.50 -5.74
CA ALA A 6 -9.21 12.24 -5.19
C ALA A 6 -10.22 11.70 -4.18
N THR A 7 -10.48 10.39 -4.24
CA THR A 7 -11.37 9.74 -3.30
C THR A 7 -10.58 8.87 -2.35
N PHE A 8 -10.93 8.93 -1.07
CA PHE A 8 -10.36 8.03 -0.07
C PHE A 8 -11.49 7.56 0.83
N ALA A 9 -11.72 6.26 0.83
CA ALA A 9 -12.78 5.66 1.63
C ALA A 9 -12.25 4.43 2.34
N VAL A 10 -12.67 4.24 3.58
CA VAL A 10 -12.31 3.07 4.40
C VAL A 10 -13.60 2.43 4.88
N GLU A 11 -13.70 1.12 4.70
CA GLU A 11 -14.85 0.34 5.11
C GLU A 11 -14.40 -0.87 5.93
N THR A 12 -15.25 -1.31 6.85
CA THR A 12 -15.06 -2.56 7.61
C THR A 12 -16.26 -3.46 7.34
N PRO A 13 -16.28 -4.15 6.18
CA PRO A 13 -17.48 -4.85 5.71
C PRO A 13 -17.86 -6.09 6.52
N ASP A 14 -16.92 -6.63 7.30
CA ASP A 14 -17.13 -7.78 8.18
C ASP A 14 -16.20 -7.69 9.40
N ASP A 15 -16.12 -8.74 10.18
CA ASP A 15 -15.38 -8.74 11.45
C ASP A 15 -13.85 -8.68 11.29
N THR A 16 -13.32 -9.12 10.16
CA THR A 16 -11.87 -9.31 10.01
C THR A 16 -11.22 -8.46 8.91
N SER A 17 -12.04 -7.76 8.10
CA SER A 17 -11.53 -7.06 6.92
C SER A 17 -11.52 -5.55 7.08
N ILE A 18 -10.56 -4.92 6.40
CA ILE A 18 -10.55 -3.48 6.12
C ILE A 18 -10.48 -3.35 4.61
N VAL A 19 -11.35 -2.51 4.03
CA VAL A 19 -11.30 -2.20 2.59
C VAL A 19 -10.99 -0.72 2.44
N VAL A 20 -9.96 -0.44 1.66
CA VAL A 20 -9.51 0.93 1.38
C VAL A 20 -9.67 1.18 -0.12
N ARG A 21 -10.32 2.30 -0.47
CA ARG A 21 -10.49 2.73 -1.86
C ARG A 21 -9.86 4.08 -2.08
N ARG A 22 -9.19 4.25 -3.20
CA ARG A 22 -8.51 5.49 -3.57
C ARG A 22 -8.33 5.52 -5.08
N ASP A 23 -8.64 6.67 -5.68
CA ASP A 23 -8.36 6.90 -7.10
C ASP A 23 -7.01 7.59 -7.25
N PHE A 24 -6.31 7.28 -8.35
CA PHE A 24 -5.02 7.91 -8.67
C PHE A 24 -5.05 8.50 -10.08
N GLY A 25 -4.33 9.60 -10.26
CA GLY A 25 -4.26 10.33 -11.53
C GLY A 25 -3.21 9.77 -12.49
N ALA A 26 -3.17 8.47 -12.67
CA ALA A 26 -2.29 7.78 -13.60
C ALA A 26 -2.90 6.44 -13.99
N ALA A 27 -2.52 5.91 -15.13
CA ALA A 27 -2.98 4.60 -15.59
C ALA A 27 -2.45 3.46 -14.69
N PRO A 28 -3.11 2.30 -14.63
CA PRO A 28 -2.70 1.20 -13.75
C PRO A 28 -1.24 0.77 -13.89
N ALA A 29 -0.68 0.77 -15.08
CA ALA A 29 0.72 0.38 -15.26
C ALA A 29 1.68 1.30 -14.50
N ARG A 30 1.40 2.60 -14.46
CA ARG A 30 2.23 3.57 -13.73
C ARG A 30 2.02 3.44 -12.23
N VAL A 31 0.78 3.27 -11.79
CA VAL A 31 0.47 3.06 -10.36
C VAL A 31 1.15 1.77 -9.88
N TRP A 32 1.07 0.72 -10.67
CA TRP A 32 1.72 -0.56 -10.36
C TRP A 32 3.22 -0.39 -10.15
N ARG A 33 3.89 0.30 -11.07
CA ARG A 33 5.33 0.54 -10.96
C ARG A 33 5.67 1.35 -9.70
N ALA A 34 4.90 2.36 -9.40
CA ALA A 34 5.12 3.19 -8.22
C ALA A 34 4.93 2.40 -6.91
N MET A 35 4.12 1.36 -6.92
CA MET A 35 3.85 0.52 -5.76
C MET A 35 4.75 -0.71 -5.64
N THR A 36 5.48 -1.07 -6.68
CA THR A 36 6.24 -2.33 -6.72
C THR A 36 7.73 -2.17 -6.97
N GLU A 37 8.18 -1.01 -7.45
CA GLU A 37 9.61 -0.77 -7.67
C GLU A 37 10.20 -0.01 -6.47
N PRO A 38 11.23 -0.56 -5.79
CA PRO A 38 11.75 0.04 -4.56
C PRO A 38 12.14 1.51 -4.66
N GLU A 39 12.72 1.93 -5.77
CA GLU A 39 13.13 3.34 -5.96
C GLU A 39 11.92 4.28 -5.94
N HIS A 40 10.76 3.83 -6.42
CA HIS A 40 9.53 4.61 -6.38
C HIS A 40 8.85 4.51 -5.01
N VAL A 41 8.81 3.30 -4.44
CA VAL A 41 8.18 3.07 -3.13
C VAL A 41 8.83 3.95 -2.06
N ARG A 42 10.14 4.13 -2.10
CA ARG A 42 10.88 4.98 -1.15
C ARG A 42 10.43 6.44 -1.20
N ARG A 43 9.86 6.89 -2.31
CA ARG A 43 9.46 8.30 -2.50
C ARG A 43 8.13 8.64 -1.83
N TRP A 44 7.27 7.67 -1.59
CA TRP A 44 5.94 7.95 -1.04
C TRP A 44 5.64 7.19 0.25
N LEU A 45 6.26 6.04 0.50
CA LEU A 45 6.07 5.27 1.70
C LEU A 45 7.05 5.75 2.79
N GLY A 46 6.55 5.89 4.01
CA GLY A 46 7.33 6.52 5.08
C GLY A 46 7.21 8.04 5.05
N ASN A 47 7.92 8.72 5.93
CA ASN A 47 7.93 10.18 6.03
C ASN A 47 9.28 10.65 6.60
N PRO A 48 9.57 11.97 6.64
CA PRO A 48 10.86 12.45 7.16
C PRO A 48 11.16 12.08 8.60
N GLU A 49 10.14 11.92 9.44
CA GLU A 49 10.31 11.53 10.84
C GLU A 49 10.46 10.00 10.98
N PHE A 50 9.91 9.24 10.05
CA PHE A 50 9.92 7.78 10.08
C PHE A 50 10.15 7.25 8.67
N PRO A 51 11.34 7.48 8.11
CA PRO A 51 11.61 7.15 6.71
C PRO A 51 11.72 5.65 6.47
N LEU A 52 11.47 5.25 5.24
CA LEU A 52 11.69 3.88 4.80
C LEU A 52 13.19 3.66 4.60
N THR A 53 13.83 2.99 5.55
CA THR A 53 15.29 2.79 5.55
C THR A 53 15.72 1.50 4.85
N THR A 54 14.84 0.49 4.81
CA THR A 54 15.05 -0.72 4.02
C THR A 54 13.84 -0.91 3.12
N CYS A 55 14.08 -1.18 1.85
CA CYS A 55 13.03 -1.48 0.88
C CYS A 55 13.56 -2.50 -0.12
N GLU A 56 13.26 -3.76 0.15
CA GLU A 56 13.65 -4.87 -0.71
C GLU A 56 12.37 -5.54 -1.21
N MET A 57 12.26 -5.72 -2.51
CA MET A 57 11.05 -6.29 -3.11
C MET A 57 11.43 -7.19 -4.28
N ASP A 58 10.88 -8.40 -4.29
CA ASP A 58 10.98 -9.35 -5.38
C ASP A 58 9.55 -9.69 -5.80
N VAL A 59 9.00 -8.87 -6.71
CA VAL A 59 7.59 -8.91 -7.06
C VAL A 59 7.33 -9.96 -8.12
N ARG A 60 7.17 -11.19 -7.65
CA ARG A 60 6.81 -12.37 -8.43
C ARG A 60 6.10 -13.36 -7.52
N GLU A 61 5.35 -14.27 -8.07
CA GLU A 61 4.74 -15.33 -7.26
C GLU A 61 5.83 -16.14 -6.58
N GLY A 62 5.71 -16.29 -5.26
CA GLY A 62 6.75 -16.92 -4.44
C GLY A 62 7.88 -16.02 -4.01
N GLY A 63 7.92 -14.78 -4.50
CA GLY A 63 8.86 -13.76 -4.02
C GLY A 63 8.35 -13.11 -2.74
N GLY A 64 9.06 -12.08 -2.28
CA GLY A 64 8.69 -11.41 -1.05
C GLY A 64 9.23 -10.00 -0.97
N TYR A 65 8.98 -9.37 0.19
CA TYR A 65 9.46 -8.02 0.44
C TYR A 65 9.84 -7.84 1.91
N ARG A 66 10.74 -6.88 2.13
CA ARG A 66 11.12 -6.44 3.47
C ARG A 66 11.17 -4.92 3.47
N TRP A 67 10.39 -4.31 4.34
CA TRP A 67 10.40 -2.87 4.57
C TRP A 67 10.78 -2.62 6.04
N VAL A 68 11.65 -1.64 6.27
CA VAL A 68 11.94 -1.16 7.62
C VAL A 68 11.76 0.34 7.62
N PHE A 69 10.95 0.83 8.55
CA PHE A 69 10.71 2.24 8.79
C PHE A 69 11.49 2.68 10.02
N GLY A 70 12.10 3.86 9.96
CA GLY A 70 12.86 4.39 11.07
C GLY A 70 14.21 3.70 11.23
N SER A 71 14.85 3.93 12.38
CA SER A 71 16.16 3.36 12.67
C SER A 71 16.37 3.17 14.18
N GLY A 72 17.30 2.28 14.54
CA GLY A 72 17.65 2.00 15.90
C GLY A 72 16.46 1.53 16.74
N ASP A 73 16.28 2.13 17.91
CA ASP A 73 15.20 1.77 18.84
C ASP A 73 13.81 2.20 18.35
N ARG A 74 13.76 3.03 17.31
CA ARG A 74 12.51 3.53 16.74
C ARG A 74 12.31 2.99 15.34
N SER A 75 12.56 1.72 15.15
CA SER A 75 12.32 1.07 13.85
C SER A 75 11.12 0.15 13.90
N MET A 76 10.45 0.02 12.78
CA MET A 76 9.33 -0.91 12.60
C MET A 76 9.57 -1.69 11.32
N GLY A 77 9.65 -3.00 11.42
CA GLY A 77 9.87 -3.87 10.29
C GLY A 77 8.60 -4.60 9.88
N VAL A 78 8.44 -4.82 8.59
CA VAL A 78 7.36 -5.60 8.01
C VAL A 78 7.92 -6.47 6.89
N SER A 79 7.47 -7.71 6.84
CA SER A 79 7.85 -8.67 5.81
C SER A 79 6.60 -9.26 5.17
N GLY A 80 6.72 -9.63 3.91
CA GLY A 80 5.61 -10.27 3.22
C GLY A 80 6.08 -11.22 2.13
N SER A 81 5.14 -12.04 1.67
CA SER A 81 5.33 -12.92 0.54
C SER A 81 4.25 -12.63 -0.50
N PHE A 82 4.61 -12.71 -1.77
CA PHE A 82 3.67 -12.50 -2.86
C PHE A 82 3.04 -13.84 -3.28
N ASP A 83 1.73 -13.94 -3.09
CA ASP A 83 0.97 -15.16 -3.36
C ASP A 83 0.43 -15.20 -4.77
N GLU A 84 0.00 -14.03 -5.30
CA GLU A 84 -0.47 -13.89 -6.68
C GLU A 84 0.02 -12.57 -7.25
N VAL A 85 0.50 -12.60 -8.49
CA VAL A 85 0.97 -11.40 -9.21
C VAL A 85 0.40 -11.40 -10.62
N ALA A 86 -0.49 -10.45 -10.90
CA ALA A 86 -1.06 -10.26 -12.24
C ALA A 86 -0.88 -8.78 -12.62
N VAL A 87 0.22 -8.47 -13.28
CA VAL A 87 0.60 -7.10 -13.67
C VAL A 87 -0.36 -6.57 -14.73
N PRO A 88 -0.85 -5.36 -14.61
CA PRO A 88 -0.72 -4.37 -13.54
C PRO A 88 -1.99 -4.27 -12.66
N THR A 89 -2.77 -5.34 -12.51
CA THR A 89 -4.13 -5.25 -11.98
C THR A 89 -4.35 -5.91 -10.63
N ARG A 90 -3.55 -6.92 -10.25
CA ARG A 90 -3.82 -7.68 -9.04
C ARG A 90 -2.54 -8.14 -8.37
N LEU A 91 -2.45 -7.88 -7.08
CA LEU A 91 -1.33 -8.32 -6.24
C LEU A 91 -1.89 -8.82 -4.91
N VAL A 92 -1.64 -10.10 -4.60
CA VAL A 92 -2.04 -10.67 -3.32
C VAL A 92 -0.79 -11.00 -2.53
N SER A 93 -0.72 -10.52 -1.29
CA SER A 93 0.42 -10.78 -0.42
C SER A 93 -0.04 -11.17 0.99
N THR A 94 0.80 -11.94 1.67
CA THR A 94 0.65 -12.22 3.10
C THR A 94 1.70 -11.38 3.82
N GLU A 95 1.28 -10.59 4.81
CA GLU A 95 2.11 -9.58 5.43
C GLU A 95 2.19 -9.78 6.94
N GLN A 96 3.38 -9.61 7.51
CA GLN A 96 3.62 -9.73 8.94
C GLN A 96 4.51 -8.60 9.43
N PHE A 97 4.03 -7.84 10.41
CA PHE A 97 4.85 -6.88 11.15
C PHE A 97 5.63 -7.62 12.23
N ASP A 98 6.89 -7.20 12.45
CA ASP A 98 7.80 -7.93 13.35
C ASP A 98 7.29 -7.99 14.80
N ASP A 99 6.71 -6.88 15.29
CA ASP A 99 6.37 -6.70 16.70
C ASP A 99 4.87 -6.68 16.96
N PHE A 100 4.05 -7.03 15.99
CA PHE A 100 2.59 -6.94 16.08
C PHE A 100 1.94 -8.26 15.67
N PRO A 101 0.74 -8.52 16.18
CA PRO A 101 0.04 -9.76 15.81
C PRO A 101 -0.43 -9.72 14.36
N GLY A 102 -0.41 -10.86 13.75
CA GLY A 102 -0.85 -11.06 12.37
C GLY A 102 -0.71 -12.54 12.05
N PRO A 103 -0.59 -12.92 10.78
CA PRO A 103 -0.43 -12.10 9.58
C PRO A 103 -1.72 -11.53 9.02
N SER A 104 -1.60 -10.66 8.02
CA SER A 104 -2.74 -10.24 7.20
C SER A 104 -2.57 -10.73 5.77
N VAL A 105 -3.70 -10.90 5.08
CA VAL A 105 -3.70 -11.15 3.63
C VAL A 105 -4.20 -9.88 2.94
N ASN A 106 -3.37 -9.34 2.07
CA ASN A 106 -3.61 -8.08 1.40
C ASN A 106 -3.88 -8.32 -0.08
N THR A 107 -5.02 -7.88 -0.57
CA THR A 107 -5.37 -7.94 -1.99
C THR A 107 -5.45 -6.53 -2.54
N LEU A 108 -4.56 -6.22 -3.47
CA LEU A 108 -4.53 -4.94 -4.17
C LEU A 108 -5.13 -5.15 -5.56
N LEU A 109 -6.13 -4.35 -5.89
CA LEU A 109 -6.73 -4.34 -7.23
C LEU A 109 -6.60 -2.94 -7.81
N LEU A 110 -6.13 -2.87 -9.07
CA LEU A 110 -6.01 -1.63 -9.82
C LEU A 110 -6.84 -1.75 -11.09
N ALA A 111 -7.88 -0.93 -11.21
CA ALA A 111 -8.78 -0.92 -12.35
C ALA A 111 -8.65 0.38 -13.12
N ALA A 112 -8.53 0.29 -14.45
CA ALA A 112 -8.46 1.48 -15.30
C ALA A 112 -9.80 2.23 -15.30
N VAL A 113 -9.71 3.57 -15.19
CA VAL A 113 -10.84 4.46 -15.35
C VAL A 113 -10.45 5.44 -16.47
N GLY A 114 -10.87 5.13 -17.69
CA GLY A 114 -10.36 5.86 -18.87
C GLY A 114 -8.90 5.50 -19.13
N ASP A 115 -8.18 6.44 -19.77
CA ASP A 115 -6.80 6.19 -20.23
C ASP A 115 -5.74 6.60 -19.22
N ASP A 116 -6.09 7.45 -18.23
CA ASP A 116 -5.12 8.13 -17.38
C ASP A 116 -5.47 8.12 -15.88
N ARG A 117 -6.37 7.24 -15.47
CA ARG A 117 -6.78 7.14 -14.07
C ARG A 117 -6.89 5.68 -13.63
N THR A 118 -6.74 5.47 -12.32
CA THR A 118 -6.86 4.16 -11.70
C THR A 118 -7.76 4.23 -10.48
N ALA A 119 -8.69 3.28 -10.39
CA ALA A 119 -9.43 3.03 -9.14
C ALA A 119 -8.74 1.90 -8.41
N MET A 120 -8.23 2.17 -7.22
CA MET A 120 -7.57 1.18 -6.37
C MET A 120 -8.53 0.68 -5.30
N THR A 121 -8.51 -0.63 -5.08
CA THR A 121 -9.15 -1.27 -3.94
C THR A 121 -8.12 -2.13 -3.22
N LEU A 122 -7.89 -1.84 -1.95
CA LEU A 122 -7.02 -2.66 -1.10
C LEU A 122 -7.88 -3.32 -0.04
N THR A 123 -7.87 -4.64 0.00
CA THR A 123 -8.57 -5.42 1.04
C THR A 123 -7.53 -6.07 1.92
N VAL A 124 -7.63 -5.81 3.23
CA VAL A 124 -6.73 -6.40 4.23
C VAL A 124 -7.56 -7.28 5.14
N VAL A 125 -7.21 -8.57 5.20
CA VAL A 125 -7.93 -9.55 6.03
C VAL A 125 -7.01 -10.02 7.16
N TYR A 126 -7.46 -9.84 8.39
CA TYR A 126 -6.73 -10.22 9.60
C TYR A 126 -7.23 -11.56 10.13
N PRO A 127 -6.44 -12.24 11.02
CA PRO A 127 -6.84 -13.55 11.55
C PRO A 127 -8.10 -13.53 12.41
N ASP A 128 -8.36 -12.39 13.07
CA ASP A 128 -9.51 -12.25 13.97
C ASP A 128 -9.93 -10.79 14.10
N ARG A 129 -11.09 -10.58 14.73
CA ARG A 129 -11.66 -9.27 14.93
C ARG A 129 -10.81 -8.37 15.83
N ALA A 130 -10.26 -8.92 16.89
CA ALA A 130 -9.46 -8.15 17.84
C ALA A 130 -8.22 -7.56 17.16
N THR A 131 -7.54 -8.35 16.33
CA THR A 131 -6.39 -7.87 15.55
C THR A 131 -6.80 -6.79 14.57
N ARG A 132 -7.90 -6.99 13.82
CA ARG A 132 -8.43 -5.99 12.91
C ARG A 132 -8.73 -4.67 13.63
N ASP A 133 -9.45 -4.76 14.74
CA ASP A 133 -9.83 -3.58 15.50
C ASP A 133 -8.62 -2.85 16.08
N GLY A 134 -7.59 -3.58 16.50
CA GLY A 134 -6.34 -3.00 16.98
C GLY A 134 -5.63 -2.18 15.90
N TRP A 135 -5.59 -2.69 14.67
CA TRP A 135 -4.99 -1.96 13.55
C TRP A 135 -5.78 -0.70 13.18
N VAL A 136 -7.11 -0.78 13.17
CA VAL A 136 -7.95 0.42 12.95
C VAL A 136 -7.67 1.46 14.03
N ALA A 137 -7.60 1.05 15.29
CA ALA A 137 -7.36 1.96 16.42
C ALA A 137 -5.94 2.55 16.39
N SER A 138 -4.99 1.92 15.70
CA SER A 138 -3.59 2.38 15.64
C SER A 138 -3.38 3.60 14.75
N GLY A 139 -4.37 3.99 13.95
CA GLY A 139 -4.23 5.10 13.00
C GLY A 139 -3.68 4.68 11.64
N MET A 140 -3.64 3.38 11.33
CA MET A 140 -3.08 2.90 10.06
C MET A 140 -3.83 3.45 8.85
N THR A 141 -5.15 3.60 8.94
CA THR A 141 -5.95 4.08 7.81
C THR A 141 -5.66 5.53 7.48
N GLU A 142 -5.46 6.36 8.48
CA GLU A 142 -5.04 7.74 8.30
C GLU A 142 -3.65 7.81 7.68
N GLY A 143 -2.73 6.95 8.14
CA GLY A 143 -1.40 6.84 7.59
C GLY A 143 -1.39 6.44 6.12
N LEU A 144 -2.25 5.50 5.74
CA LEU A 144 -2.42 5.12 4.33
C LEU A 144 -2.89 6.30 3.49
N GLY A 145 -3.87 7.06 3.98
CA GLY A 145 -4.37 8.25 3.27
C GLY A 145 -3.28 9.27 2.99
N VAL A 146 -2.45 9.56 3.97
CA VAL A 146 -1.30 10.47 3.82
C VAL A 146 -0.30 9.91 2.79
N GLY A 147 -0.01 8.61 2.86
CA GLY A 147 0.89 7.96 1.91
C GLY A 147 0.37 8.01 0.49
N TYR A 148 -0.93 7.77 0.29
CA TYR A 148 -1.52 7.81 -1.04
C TYR A 148 -1.54 9.23 -1.63
N ASP A 149 -1.69 10.26 -0.81
CA ASP A 149 -1.55 11.64 -1.27
C ASP A 149 -0.14 11.91 -1.80
N ARG A 150 0.88 11.38 -1.12
CA ARG A 150 2.26 11.46 -1.59
C ARG A 150 2.47 10.68 -2.88
N LEU A 151 1.88 9.50 -2.98
CA LEU A 151 1.95 8.68 -4.19
C LEU A 151 1.38 9.44 -5.39
N ASP A 152 0.23 10.09 -5.20
CA ASP A 152 -0.37 10.88 -6.27
C ASP A 152 0.55 12.02 -6.70
N ALA A 153 1.23 12.67 -5.76
CA ALA A 153 2.21 13.72 -6.07
C ALA A 153 3.40 13.18 -6.87
N VAL A 154 3.90 11.99 -6.50
CA VAL A 154 4.97 11.31 -7.24
C VAL A 154 4.54 10.97 -8.66
N LEU A 155 3.32 10.46 -8.82
CA LEU A 155 2.77 10.14 -10.14
C LEU A 155 2.64 11.38 -11.02
N ALA A 156 2.26 12.51 -10.43
CA ALA A 156 2.16 13.78 -11.16
C ALA A 156 3.53 14.29 -11.64
N GLU A 157 4.57 14.13 -10.81
CA GLU A 157 5.94 14.49 -11.20
C GLU A 157 6.42 13.65 -12.38
N ASP A 158 6.23 12.36 -12.31
CA ASP A 158 6.68 11.42 -13.34
C ASP A 158 5.96 11.66 -14.67
N TYR A 159 4.70 12.10 -14.62
CA TYR A 159 3.94 12.43 -15.82
C TYR A 159 4.53 13.64 -16.56
N ASN A 160 5.09 14.58 -15.82
CA ASN A 160 5.64 15.82 -16.36
C ASN A 160 7.14 15.72 -16.68
N SER A 161 7.77 14.62 -16.40
CA SER A 161 9.20 14.38 -16.72
C SER A 161 9.41 13.65 -18.10
#